data_4f93174b4b00aa607dd03799e872eda4
#
_entry.id   4f93174b4b00aa607dd03799e872eda4
#
_cell.length_a   1.000
_cell.length_b   1.000
_cell.length_c   1.000
_cell.angle_alpha   90.00
_cell.angle_beta   90.00
_cell.angle_gamma   90.00
#
_symmetry.space_group_name_H-M   'P 1'
#
loop_
_entity.id
_entity.type
_entity.pdbx_description
1 polymer ?
#
loop_
_entity_poly.entity_id
_entity_poly.type
_entity_poly.pdbx_seq_one_letter_code
_entity_poly.pdbx_strand_id
1 'polypeptide(L)'
;VAKHIIDKYEGLAKDDRLLPVPAYSVCKYDIKQVAKQCGIEKNVSWHVSRHSFATSVCLSNGVPIETLSKMMGHTSIRSTQIYAKITAQKLSDDMEKLSQRIQSVENIICQTI
;
A
#
# COMPACT_ATOMS: atom_id res chain seq x y z
N VAL A 1 7.75 2.66 -12.45
CA VAL A 1 8.22 3.65 -11.44
C VAL A 1 9.47 3.14 -10.75
N ALA A 2 9.46 1.98 -10.06
CA ALA A 2 10.61 1.50 -9.28
C ALA A 2 11.88 1.35 -10.13
N LYS A 3 11.81 0.70 -11.30
CA LYS A 3 12.93 0.55 -12.21
C LYS A 3 13.51 1.91 -12.62
N HIS A 4 12.67 2.86 -12.98
CA HIS A 4 13.11 4.21 -13.36
C HIS A 4 13.86 4.95 -12.23
N ILE A 5 13.45 4.74 -10.96
CA ILE A 5 14.17 5.30 -9.80
C ILE A 5 15.54 4.64 -9.67
N ILE A 6 15.62 3.32 -9.80
CA ILE A 6 16.87 2.57 -9.72
C ILE A 6 17.83 3.06 -10.80
N ASP A 7 17.39 3.07 -12.05
CA ASP A 7 18.21 3.52 -13.20
C ASP A 7 18.71 4.97 -13.03
N LYS A 8 17.87 5.84 -12.45
CA LYS A 8 18.24 7.26 -12.19
C LYS A 8 19.36 7.43 -11.17
N TYR A 9 19.42 6.55 -10.18
CA TYR A 9 20.39 6.65 -9.07
C TYR A 9 21.50 5.59 -9.13
N GLU A 10 21.56 4.83 -10.21
CA GLU A 10 22.59 3.82 -10.43
C GLU A 10 24.00 4.44 -10.38
N GLY A 11 24.90 3.83 -9.63
CA GLY A 11 26.28 4.29 -9.46
C GLY A 11 26.48 5.54 -8.58
N LEU A 12 25.42 6.12 -8.03
CA LEU A 12 25.55 7.30 -7.14
C LEU A 12 25.76 6.94 -5.66
N ALA A 13 25.49 5.70 -5.27
CA ALA A 13 25.80 5.22 -3.94
C ALA A 13 27.32 4.99 -3.79
N LYS A 14 27.90 5.41 -2.66
CA LYS A 14 29.33 5.28 -2.37
C LYS A 14 29.72 3.91 -1.80
N ASP A 15 28.75 3.02 -1.66
CA ASP A 15 28.87 1.68 -1.08
C ASP A 15 28.02 0.69 -1.87
N ASP A 16 27.95 -0.57 -1.46
CA ASP A 16 27.16 -1.63 -2.11
C ASP A 16 25.63 -1.44 -2.02
N ARG A 17 25.15 -0.26 -1.60
CA ARG A 17 23.73 0.04 -1.58
C ARG A 17 23.19 0.37 -2.96
N LEU A 18 21.98 -0.09 -3.25
CA LEU A 18 21.30 0.17 -4.51
C LEU A 18 20.96 1.67 -4.70
N LEU A 19 20.69 2.38 -3.61
CA LEU A 19 20.31 3.79 -3.63
C LEU A 19 21.14 4.59 -2.61
N PRO A 20 21.52 5.84 -2.93
CA PRO A 20 22.28 6.72 -2.05
C PRO A 20 21.40 7.31 -0.94
N VAL A 21 20.82 6.44 -0.09
CA VAL A 21 19.92 6.86 0.97
C VAL A 21 20.71 7.31 2.19
N PRO A 22 20.47 8.52 2.74
CA PRO A 22 21.09 9.00 3.97
C PRO A 22 20.73 8.11 5.18
N ALA A 23 21.41 8.35 6.29
CA ALA A 23 21.10 7.66 7.54
C ALA A 23 19.63 7.89 7.96
N TYR A 24 19.01 6.90 8.58
CA TYR A 24 17.60 6.95 9.00
C TYR A 24 17.22 8.21 9.81
N SER A 25 18.14 8.64 10.70
CA SER A 25 17.95 9.85 11.52
C SER A 25 17.83 11.12 10.67
N VAL A 26 18.64 11.24 9.62
CA VAL A 26 18.60 12.37 8.67
C VAL A 26 17.29 12.34 7.90
N CYS A 27 16.94 11.21 7.29
CA CYS A 27 15.70 11.07 6.56
C CYS A 27 14.47 11.36 7.45
N LYS A 28 14.51 10.94 8.72
CA LYS A 28 13.43 11.23 9.68
C LYS A 28 13.30 12.71 9.99
N TYR A 29 14.40 13.43 10.05
CA TYR A 29 14.41 14.87 10.24
C TYR A 29 13.87 15.57 8.98
N ASP A 30 14.41 15.26 7.81
CA ASP A 30 14.09 15.90 6.55
C ASP A 30 12.61 15.76 6.19
N ILE A 31 12.01 14.56 6.35
CA ILE A 31 10.58 14.37 6.05
C ILE A 31 9.68 15.24 6.93
N LYS A 32 10.09 15.51 8.17
CA LYS A 32 9.36 16.42 9.06
C LYS A 32 9.47 17.88 8.60
N GLN A 33 10.65 18.30 8.11
CA GLN A 33 10.83 19.63 7.58
C GLN A 33 9.99 19.86 6.32
N VAL A 34 10.00 18.88 5.40
CA VAL A 34 9.17 18.91 4.19
C VAL A 34 7.68 18.99 4.56
N ALA A 35 7.22 18.15 5.48
CA ALA A 35 5.83 18.17 5.95
C ALA A 35 5.44 19.56 6.50
N LYS A 36 6.31 20.15 7.32
CA LYS A 36 6.09 21.49 7.88
C LYS A 36 6.02 22.58 6.79
N GLN A 37 6.91 22.52 5.80
CA GLN A 37 6.89 23.46 4.66
C GLN A 37 5.63 23.32 3.80
N CYS A 38 5.07 22.10 3.72
CA CYS A 38 3.81 21.84 3.03
C CYS A 38 2.56 22.14 3.87
N GLY A 39 2.69 22.68 5.08
CA GLY A 39 1.55 22.95 5.97
C GLY A 39 0.89 21.69 6.54
N ILE A 40 1.60 20.55 6.54
CA ILE A 40 1.09 19.28 7.07
C ILE A 40 1.36 19.24 8.58
N GLU A 41 0.33 19.45 9.39
CA GLU A 41 0.43 19.42 10.85
C GLU A 41 0.47 18.02 11.44
N LYS A 42 0.07 16.99 10.66
CA LYS A 42 0.07 15.59 11.10
C LYS A 42 1.50 15.09 11.33
N ASN A 43 1.67 14.23 12.34
CA ASN A 43 2.95 13.62 12.60
C ASN A 43 3.33 12.65 11.48
N VAL A 44 4.24 13.07 10.60
CA VAL A 44 4.76 12.25 9.49
C VAL A 44 5.94 11.42 9.99
N SER A 45 5.86 10.10 9.77
CA SER A 45 6.92 9.16 10.11
C SER A 45 6.93 8.00 9.11
N TRP A 46 8.04 7.26 9.05
CA TRP A 46 8.12 6.04 8.23
C TRP A 46 7.06 5.01 8.58
N HIS A 47 6.65 4.97 9.83
CA HIS A 47 5.58 4.07 10.26
C HIS A 47 4.22 4.49 9.67
N VAL A 48 3.96 5.78 9.63
CA VAL A 48 2.75 6.34 8.99
C VAL A 48 2.77 6.09 7.49
N SER A 49 3.91 6.29 6.81
CA SER A 49 4.00 6.01 5.37
C SER A 49 3.79 4.53 5.04
N ARG A 50 4.34 3.63 5.87
CA ARG A 50 4.10 2.19 5.77
C ARG A 50 2.62 1.85 5.98
N HIS A 51 1.98 2.47 6.96
CA HIS A 51 0.54 2.32 7.21
C HIS A 51 -0.29 2.81 6.02
N SER A 52 0.00 3.99 5.50
CA SER A 52 -0.69 4.57 4.33
C SER A 52 -0.51 3.72 3.08
N PHE A 53 0.68 3.18 2.84
CA PHE A 53 0.92 2.24 1.74
C PHE A 53 0.04 0.99 1.88
N ALA A 54 0.02 0.38 3.07
CA ALA A 54 -0.78 -0.80 3.32
C ALA A 54 -2.28 -0.56 3.11
N THR A 55 -2.81 0.53 3.64
CA THR A 55 -4.24 0.85 3.59
C THR A 55 -4.67 1.44 2.25
N SER A 56 -4.08 2.57 1.86
CA SER A 56 -4.55 3.37 0.72
C SER A 56 -4.05 2.86 -0.63
N VAL A 57 -2.85 2.24 -0.66
CA VAL A 57 -2.31 1.74 -1.93
C VAL A 57 -2.66 0.26 -2.14
N CYS A 58 -2.50 -0.60 -1.13
CA CYS A 58 -2.71 -2.03 -1.30
C CYS A 58 -4.16 -2.46 -1.04
N LEU A 59 -4.65 -2.32 0.19
CA LEU A 59 -5.97 -2.84 0.57
C LEU A 59 -7.12 -2.15 -0.17
N SER A 60 -7.04 -0.83 -0.36
CA SER A 60 -8.07 -0.09 -1.13
C SER A 60 -8.12 -0.48 -2.60
N ASN A 61 -7.02 -1.00 -3.15
CA ASN A 61 -6.97 -1.52 -4.51
C ASN A 61 -7.13 -3.04 -4.61
N GLY A 62 -7.65 -3.68 -3.57
CA GLY A 62 -8.04 -5.09 -3.59
C GLY A 62 -6.90 -6.08 -3.41
N VAL A 63 -5.70 -5.65 -2.98
CA VAL A 63 -4.62 -6.59 -2.63
C VAL A 63 -5.05 -7.42 -1.43
N PRO A 64 -5.06 -8.77 -1.52
CA PRO A 64 -5.40 -9.64 -0.39
C PRO A 64 -4.48 -9.39 0.81
N ILE A 65 -5.04 -9.50 2.02
CA ILE A 65 -4.30 -9.24 3.26
C ILE A 65 -3.12 -10.20 3.46
N GLU A 66 -3.25 -11.43 2.99
CA GLU A 66 -2.20 -12.44 3.02
C GLU A 66 -1.01 -12.03 2.13
N THR A 67 -1.30 -11.54 0.93
CA THR A 67 -0.31 -11.01 0.01
C THR A 67 0.37 -9.78 0.61
N LEU A 68 -0.41 -8.86 1.16
CA LEU A 68 0.11 -7.68 1.84
C LEU A 68 1.02 -8.07 3.01
N SER A 69 0.64 -9.05 3.82
CA SER A 69 1.45 -9.55 4.94
C SER A 69 2.83 -10.01 4.48
N LYS A 70 2.90 -10.73 3.37
CA LYS A 70 4.16 -11.17 2.74
C LYS A 70 4.98 -9.98 2.22
N MET A 71 4.36 -9.05 1.48
CA MET A 71 5.02 -7.85 0.96
C MET A 71 5.60 -6.97 2.08
N MET A 72 4.93 -6.91 3.22
CA MET A 72 5.37 -6.17 4.39
C MET A 72 6.43 -6.91 5.22
N GLY A 73 6.75 -8.15 4.90
CA GLY A 73 7.72 -8.98 5.65
C GLY A 73 7.23 -9.33 7.06
N HIS A 74 5.92 -9.41 7.28
CA HIS A 74 5.38 -9.78 8.57
C HIS A 74 5.44 -11.31 8.77
N THR A 75 5.94 -11.75 9.90
CA THR A 75 5.97 -13.15 10.29
C THR A 75 4.58 -13.66 10.71
N SER A 76 3.71 -12.77 11.16
CA SER A 76 2.32 -13.08 11.54
C SER A 76 1.34 -12.17 10.83
N ILE A 77 0.28 -12.74 10.28
CA ILE A 77 -0.82 -11.99 9.66
C ILE A 77 -1.51 -11.03 10.63
N ARG A 78 -1.48 -11.33 11.93
CA ARG A 78 -2.04 -10.45 12.97
C ARG A 78 -1.45 -9.04 12.91
N SER A 79 -0.16 -8.92 12.59
CA SER A 79 0.50 -7.62 12.41
C SER A 79 -0.06 -6.83 11.23
N THR A 80 -0.66 -7.50 10.25
CA THR A 80 -1.27 -6.88 9.08
C THR A 80 -2.75 -6.57 9.31
N GLN A 81 -3.43 -7.36 10.15
CA GLN A 81 -4.85 -7.17 10.46
C GLN A 81 -5.17 -5.81 11.08
N ILE A 82 -4.22 -5.15 11.72
CA ILE A 82 -4.38 -3.77 12.21
C ILE A 82 -4.69 -2.77 11.09
N TYR A 83 -4.29 -3.08 9.84
CA TYR A 83 -4.57 -2.28 8.65
C TYR A 83 -5.92 -2.63 8.01
N ALA A 84 -6.45 -3.81 8.30
CA ALA A 84 -7.65 -4.35 7.69
C ALA A 84 -8.95 -3.89 8.37
N LYS A 85 -9.02 -2.65 8.84
CA LYS A 85 -10.31 -2.07 9.19
C LYS A 85 -11.13 -1.98 7.90
N ILE A 86 -12.01 -2.97 7.72
CA ILE A 86 -12.98 -2.97 6.63
C ILE A 86 -13.86 -1.74 6.85
N THR A 87 -13.73 -0.76 5.97
CA THR A 87 -14.66 0.37 5.97
C THR A 87 -16.01 -0.10 5.45
N ALA A 88 -17.11 0.48 5.93
CA ALA A 88 -18.45 0.19 5.41
C ALA A 88 -18.52 0.37 3.88
N GLN A 89 -17.79 1.35 3.34
CA GLN A 89 -17.69 1.57 1.90
C GLN A 89 -17.06 0.37 1.18
N LYS A 90 -15.92 -0.14 1.66
CA LYS A 90 -15.28 -1.30 1.02
C LYS A 90 -16.16 -2.55 1.06
N LEU A 91 -16.88 -2.76 2.15
CA LEU A 91 -17.83 -3.87 2.26
C LEU A 91 -18.94 -3.74 1.21
N SER A 92 -19.50 -2.53 1.04
CA SER A 92 -20.53 -2.24 0.03
C SER A 92 -20.00 -2.49 -1.38
N ASP A 93 -18.82 -1.97 -1.72
CA ASP A 93 -18.20 -2.13 -3.03
C ASP A 93 -17.90 -3.61 -3.37
N ASP A 94 -17.43 -4.38 -2.39
CA ASP A 94 -17.13 -5.80 -2.58
C ASP A 94 -18.44 -6.62 -2.75
N MET A 95 -19.52 -6.28 -2.03
CA MET A 95 -20.84 -6.89 -2.19
C MET A 95 -21.46 -6.55 -3.53
N GLU A 96 -21.32 -5.33 -4.01
CA GLU A 96 -21.82 -4.92 -5.33
C GLU A 96 -21.11 -5.69 -6.46
N LYS A 97 -19.79 -5.81 -6.41
CA LYS A 97 -19.00 -6.61 -7.36
C LYS A 97 -19.41 -8.09 -7.35
N LEU A 98 -19.68 -8.64 -6.17
CA LEU A 98 -20.17 -10.02 -6.04
C LEU A 98 -21.54 -10.18 -6.70
N SER A 99 -22.48 -9.26 -6.43
CA SER A 99 -23.80 -9.26 -7.01
C SER A 99 -23.76 -9.23 -8.56
N GLN A 100 -22.93 -8.34 -9.13
CA GLN A 100 -22.75 -8.26 -10.58
C GLN A 100 -22.21 -9.55 -11.20
N ARG A 101 -21.28 -10.24 -10.51
CA ARG A 101 -20.74 -11.53 -10.96
C ARG A 101 -21.81 -12.64 -10.92
N ILE A 102 -22.60 -12.69 -9.86
CA ILE A 102 -23.71 -13.67 -9.74
C ILE A 102 -24.71 -13.44 -10.88
N GLN A 103 -25.12 -12.20 -11.10
CA GLN A 103 -26.08 -11.86 -12.15
C GLN A 103 -25.55 -12.20 -13.57
N SER A 104 -24.26 -12.03 -13.81
CA SER A 104 -23.65 -12.44 -15.09
C SER A 104 -23.70 -13.95 -15.30
N VAL A 105 -23.51 -14.75 -14.26
CA VAL A 105 -23.61 -16.22 -14.32
C VAL A 105 -25.07 -16.66 -14.52
N GLU A 106 -26.01 -16.07 -13.83
CA GLU A 106 -27.45 -16.34 -14.02
C GLU A 106 -27.89 -16.08 -15.45
N ASN A 107 -27.46 -14.96 -16.05
CA ASN A 107 -27.77 -14.62 -17.45
C ASN A 107 -27.21 -15.67 -18.44
N ILE A 108 -26.01 -16.19 -18.19
CA ILE A 108 -25.42 -17.24 -19.03
C ILE A 108 -26.24 -18.53 -18.91
N ILE A 109 -26.63 -18.92 -17.72
CA ILE A 109 -27.42 -20.14 -17.49
C ILE A 109 -28.80 -20.01 -18.17
N CYS A 110 -29.46 -18.87 -18.04
CA CYS A 110 -30.79 -18.64 -18.67
C CYS A 110 -30.74 -18.59 -20.20
N GLN A 111 -29.58 -18.30 -20.80
CA GLN A 111 -29.42 -18.32 -22.27
C GLN A 111 -29.06 -19.71 -22.82
N THR A 112 -28.70 -20.63 -21.96
CA THR A 112 -28.25 -21.99 -22.35
C THR A 112 -29.34 -23.05 -22.19
N ILE A 113 -30.48 -22.69 -21.57
CA ILE A 113 -31.68 -23.51 -21.44
C ILE A 113 -32.72 -23.07 -22.48
#